data_9f516453670fc6591e83b31106ff8216
#
_entry.id   9f516453670fc6591e83b31106ff8216
#
_cell.length_a   1.000
_cell.length_b   1.000
_cell.length_c   1.000
_cell.angle_alpha   90.00
_cell.angle_beta   90.00
_cell.angle_gamma   90.00
#
_symmetry.space_group_name_H-M   'P 1'
#
loop_
_entity.id
_entity.type
_entity.pdbx_description
1 polymer ?
#
loop_
_entity_poly.entity_id
_entity_poly.type
_entity_poly.pdbx_seq_one_letter_code
_entity_poly.pdbx_strand_id
1 'polypeptide(L)'
;MILPKFLDWPDQGLAFDVVLHFATLCAIVYYYRLTLVEMSKDFACSIVTRKMQGQSMLAWAVLLGTIPVGLTGLFLKDSIELNLRSYEVVAFATIFFGFLLGFSDWIHRFLGRSREFIRSSDILIVGLFQALALIPGTSRSGITIT
;
A
#
# COMPACT_ATOMS: atom_id res chain seq x y z
N MET A 1 8.09 15.96 5.27
CA MET A 1 8.33 16.05 6.73
C MET A 1 9.80 16.27 7.11
N ILE A 2 10.79 15.65 6.47
CA ILE A 2 12.21 15.80 6.85
C ILE A 2 12.83 17.04 6.17
N LEU A 3 12.59 17.24 4.88
CA LEU A 3 13.17 18.31 4.08
C LEU A 3 12.82 19.74 4.56
N PRO A 4 11.55 20.06 4.91
CA PRO A 4 11.20 21.37 5.43
C PRO A 4 11.97 21.75 6.69
N LYS A 5 12.25 20.77 7.56
CA LYS A 5 12.98 21.00 8.80
C LYS A 5 14.50 21.26 8.58
N PHE A 6 15.08 20.70 7.52
CA PHE A 6 16.48 20.97 7.15
C PHE A 6 16.65 22.31 6.44
N LEU A 7 15.61 22.79 5.77
CA LEU A 7 15.64 24.01 4.96
C LEU A 7 14.93 25.20 5.63
N ASP A 8 14.52 25.04 6.90
CA ASP A 8 13.71 26.04 7.64
C ASP A 8 12.48 26.54 6.85
N TRP A 9 11.89 25.67 6.05
CA TRP A 9 10.65 25.99 5.34
C TRP A 9 9.43 25.81 6.25
N PRO A 10 8.44 26.72 6.16
CA PRO A 10 7.19 26.52 6.88
C PRO A 10 6.52 25.23 6.42
N ASP A 11 6.05 24.42 7.37
CA ASP A 11 5.34 23.17 7.08
C ASP A 11 4.07 23.51 6.28
N GLN A 12 3.93 22.90 5.11
CA GLN A 12 2.82 23.19 4.18
C GLN A 12 1.47 22.67 4.69
N GLY A 13 1.48 21.95 5.79
CA GLY A 13 0.30 21.48 6.48
C GLY A 13 -0.36 20.23 5.86
N LEU A 14 -1.19 19.60 6.68
CA LEU A 14 -1.90 18.37 6.33
C LEU A 14 -2.77 18.52 5.07
N ALA A 15 -3.35 19.70 4.84
CA ALA A 15 -4.21 19.96 3.69
C ALA A 15 -3.46 19.82 2.36
N PHE A 16 -2.21 20.28 2.29
CA PHE A 16 -1.38 20.16 1.09
C PHE A 16 -1.04 18.70 0.79
N ASP A 17 -0.68 17.92 1.81
CA ASP A 17 -0.39 16.50 1.67
C ASP A 17 -1.62 15.74 1.14
N VAL A 18 -2.81 16.06 1.64
CA VAL A 18 -4.07 15.46 1.18
C VAL A 18 -4.35 15.80 -0.29
N VAL A 19 -4.15 17.04 -0.71
CA VAL A 19 -4.34 17.47 -2.11
C VAL A 19 -3.36 16.72 -3.04
N LEU A 20 -2.10 16.58 -2.65
CA LEU A 20 -1.12 15.81 -3.43
C LEU A 20 -1.51 14.35 -3.56
N HIS A 21 -1.98 13.72 -2.49
CA HIS A 21 -2.47 12.34 -2.52
C HIS A 21 -3.69 12.19 -3.42
N PHE A 22 -4.61 13.15 -3.35
CA PHE A 22 -5.79 13.16 -4.23
C PHE A 22 -5.41 13.33 -5.71
N ALA A 23 -4.48 14.23 -6.02
CA ALA A 23 -4.00 14.45 -7.38
C ALA A 23 -3.33 13.19 -7.96
N THR A 24 -2.48 12.52 -7.16
CA THR A 24 -1.85 11.26 -7.58
C THR A 24 -2.87 10.14 -7.75
N LEU A 25 -3.88 10.06 -6.88
CA LEU A 25 -4.98 9.11 -7.01
C LEU A 25 -5.75 9.33 -8.33
N CYS A 26 -6.10 10.58 -8.65
CA CYS A 26 -6.78 10.91 -9.92
C CYS A 26 -5.94 10.49 -11.14
N ALA A 27 -4.63 10.73 -11.10
CA ALA A 27 -3.73 10.34 -12.19
C ALA A 27 -3.69 8.81 -12.37
N ILE A 28 -3.58 8.05 -11.28
CA ILE A 28 -3.57 6.58 -11.31
C ILE A 28 -4.92 6.03 -11.81
N VAL A 29 -6.04 6.56 -11.30
CA VAL A 29 -7.39 6.15 -11.73
C VAL A 29 -7.59 6.44 -13.22
N TYR A 30 -7.15 7.59 -13.70
CA TYR A 30 -7.22 7.94 -15.11
C TYR A 30 -6.38 7.00 -15.98
N TYR A 31 -5.16 6.69 -15.56
CA TYR A 31 -4.26 5.78 -16.27
C TYR A 31 -4.82 4.36 -16.36
N TYR A 32 -5.31 3.82 -15.25
CA TYR A 32 -5.84 2.46 -15.19
C TYR A 32 -7.36 2.36 -15.40
N ARG A 33 -8.02 3.42 -15.91
CA ARG A 33 -9.49 3.48 -16.01
C ARG A 33 -10.12 2.28 -16.70
N LEU A 34 -9.52 1.76 -17.78
CA LEU A 34 -10.07 0.60 -18.51
C LEU A 34 -9.97 -0.68 -17.66
N THR A 35 -8.83 -0.93 -17.07
CA THR A 35 -8.61 -2.07 -16.17
C THR A 35 -9.53 -2.01 -14.95
N LEU A 36 -9.72 -0.82 -14.37
CA LEU A 36 -10.63 -0.62 -13.23
C LEU A 36 -12.09 -0.88 -13.62
N VAL A 37 -12.50 -0.47 -14.81
CA VAL A 37 -13.87 -0.74 -15.31
C VAL A 37 -14.08 -2.23 -15.55
N GLU A 38 -13.14 -2.94 -16.16
CA GLU A 38 -13.20 -4.39 -16.35
C GLU A 38 -13.24 -5.11 -15.00
N MET A 39 -12.33 -4.78 -14.10
CA MET A 39 -12.29 -5.34 -12.76
C MET A 39 -13.58 -5.11 -11.97
N SER A 40 -14.18 -3.91 -12.09
CA SER A 40 -15.47 -3.58 -11.46
C SER A 40 -16.64 -4.38 -12.03
N LYS A 41 -16.66 -4.60 -13.35
CA LYS A 41 -17.67 -5.44 -14.02
C LYS A 41 -17.54 -6.89 -13.59
N ASP A 42 -16.33 -7.44 -13.60
CA ASP A 42 -16.08 -8.82 -13.21
C ASP A 42 -16.39 -9.05 -11.72
N PHE A 43 -16.10 -8.05 -10.88
CA PHE A 43 -16.48 -8.06 -9.48
C PHE A 43 -17.99 -8.10 -9.29
N ALA A 44 -18.74 -7.22 -9.95
CA ALA A 44 -20.20 -7.19 -9.89
C ALA A 44 -20.81 -8.51 -10.42
N CYS A 45 -20.27 -9.02 -11.53
CA CYS A 45 -20.68 -10.31 -12.09
C CYS A 45 -20.39 -11.47 -11.12
N SER A 46 -19.25 -11.44 -10.43
CA SER A 46 -18.87 -12.45 -9.42
C SER A 46 -19.86 -12.48 -8.24
N ILE A 47 -20.36 -11.33 -7.80
CA ILE A 47 -21.36 -11.24 -6.72
C ILE A 47 -22.68 -11.89 -7.17
N VAL A 48 -23.14 -11.58 -8.40
CA VAL A 48 -24.42 -12.08 -8.93
C VAL A 48 -24.35 -13.57 -9.25
N THR A 49 -23.28 -14.01 -9.92
CA THR A 49 -23.14 -15.40 -10.39
C THR A 49 -22.53 -16.34 -9.37
N ARG A 50 -21.96 -15.79 -8.27
CA ARG A 50 -21.19 -16.54 -7.26
C ARG A 50 -20.02 -17.36 -7.84
N LYS A 51 -19.51 -16.96 -9.00
CA LYS A 51 -18.37 -17.60 -9.65
C LYS A 51 -17.23 -16.58 -9.81
N MET A 52 -16.02 -17.02 -9.50
CA MET A 52 -14.83 -16.23 -9.77
C MET A 52 -14.53 -16.29 -11.27
N GLN A 53 -14.61 -15.15 -11.95
CA GLN A 53 -14.36 -15.03 -13.40
C GLN A 53 -13.46 -13.82 -13.66
N GLY A 54 -12.58 -13.94 -14.64
CA GLY A 54 -11.71 -12.85 -15.09
C GLY A 54 -10.88 -12.25 -13.95
N GLN A 55 -10.97 -10.94 -13.80
CA GLN A 55 -10.21 -10.17 -12.78
C GLN A 55 -10.95 -10.07 -11.42
N SER A 56 -12.07 -10.78 -11.22
CA SER A 56 -12.81 -10.73 -9.97
C SER A 56 -12.00 -11.20 -8.76
N MET A 57 -11.10 -12.18 -8.95
CA MET A 57 -10.21 -12.65 -7.89
C MET A 57 -9.29 -11.53 -7.39
N LEU A 58 -8.78 -10.70 -8.28
CA LEU A 58 -7.93 -9.56 -7.95
C LEU A 58 -8.72 -8.50 -7.18
N ALA A 59 -9.97 -8.22 -7.58
CA ALA A 59 -10.85 -7.29 -6.88
C ALA A 59 -11.13 -7.76 -5.44
N TRP A 60 -11.47 -9.03 -5.26
CA TRP A 60 -11.65 -9.64 -3.94
C TRP A 60 -10.36 -9.62 -3.12
N ALA A 61 -9.20 -9.88 -3.74
CA ALA A 61 -7.90 -9.83 -3.08
C ALA A 61 -7.59 -8.43 -2.52
N VAL A 62 -7.85 -7.38 -3.31
CA VAL A 62 -7.66 -5.99 -2.87
C VAL A 62 -8.58 -5.65 -1.70
N LEU A 63 -9.87 -5.99 -1.79
CA LEU A 63 -10.84 -5.71 -0.73
C LEU A 63 -10.47 -6.45 0.57
N LEU A 64 -10.24 -7.77 0.50
CA LEU A 64 -9.88 -8.57 1.67
C LEU A 64 -8.53 -8.18 2.26
N GLY A 65 -7.56 -7.85 1.42
CA GLY A 65 -6.24 -7.37 1.85
C GLY A 65 -6.28 -5.98 2.51
N THR A 66 -7.30 -5.17 2.21
CA THR A 66 -7.48 -3.85 2.83
C THR A 66 -8.09 -3.93 4.23
N ILE A 67 -8.82 -5.01 4.56
CA ILE A 67 -9.46 -5.18 5.87
C ILE A 67 -8.45 -5.13 7.04
N PRO A 68 -7.34 -5.89 7.03
CA PRO A 68 -6.36 -5.83 8.11
C PRO A 68 -5.79 -4.43 8.33
N VAL A 69 -5.49 -3.71 7.24
CA VAL A 69 -4.99 -2.33 7.31
C VAL A 69 -6.03 -1.39 7.90
N GLY A 70 -7.28 -1.50 7.47
CA GLY A 70 -8.37 -0.68 7.99
C GLY A 70 -8.60 -0.90 9.49
N LEU A 71 -8.61 -2.16 9.92
CA LEU A 71 -8.77 -2.51 11.33
C LEU A 71 -7.58 -2.01 12.18
N THR A 72 -6.35 -2.28 11.76
CA THR A 72 -5.17 -1.79 12.48
C THR A 72 -5.10 -0.27 12.51
N GLY A 73 -5.48 0.41 11.41
CA GLY A 73 -5.56 1.86 11.36
C GLY A 73 -6.58 2.46 12.33
N LEU A 74 -7.75 1.82 12.48
CA LEU A 74 -8.78 2.27 13.41
C LEU A 74 -8.38 2.05 14.87
N PHE A 75 -7.84 0.85 15.20
CA PHE A 75 -7.54 0.49 16.59
C PHE A 75 -6.21 1.08 17.11
N LEU A 76 -5.23 1.27 16.23
CA LEU A 76 -3.88 1.72 16.61
C LEU A 76 -3.60 3.19 16.25
N LYS A 77 -4.59 3.92 15.72
CA LYS A 77 -4.42 5.33 15.30
C LYS A 77 -3.75 6.17 16.38
N ASP A 78 -4.29 6.17 17.59
CA ASP A 78 -3.79 7.00 18.69
C ASP A 78 -2.38 6.57 19.13
N SER A 79 -2.11 5.27 19.16
CA SER A 79 -0.77 4.74 19.49
C SER A 79 0.27 5.07 18.42
N ILE A 80 -0.12 5.03 17.15
CA ILE A 80 0.74 5.38 16.03
C ILE A 80 1.05 6.89 16.04
N GLU A 81 0.05 7.74 16.27
CA GLU A 81 0.23 9.18 16.32
C GLU A 81 1.12 9.61 17.50
N LEU A 82 0.97 8.99 18.66
CA LEU A 82 1.72 9.36 19.85
C LEU A 82 3.17 8.84 19.86
N ASN A 83 3.38 7.60 19.42
CA ASN A 83 4.67 6.92 19.63
C ASN A 83 5.51 6.79 18.34
N LEU A 84 4.89 6.70 17.18
CA LEU A 84 5.59 6.38 15.93
C LEU A 84 5.80 7.59 14.99
N ARG A 85 5.36 8.77 15.38
CA ARG A 85 5.48 9.98 14.56
C ARG A 85 6.75 10.80 14.83
N SER A 86 7.68 10.25 15.63
CA SER A 86 8.97 10.90 15.84
C SER A 86 9.84 10.85 14.57
N TYR A 87 10.63 11.90 14.35
CA TYR A 87 11.52 11.98 13.18
C TYR A 87 12.52 10.83 13.12
N GLU A 88 12.97 10.36 14.29
CA GLU A 88 13.89 9.23 14.41
C GLU A 88 13.27 7.94 13.92
N VAL A 89 12.02 7.66 14.32
CA VAL A 89 11.27 6.48 13.86
C VAL A 89 11.03 6.53 12.36
N VAL A 90 10.64 7.70 11.82
CA VAL A 90 10.43 7.87 10.37
C VAL A 90 11.72 7.64 9.60
N ALA A 91 12.84 8.21 10.04
CA ALA A 91 14.14 8.04 9.40
C ALA A 91 14.60 6.59 9.43
N PHE A 92 14.53 5.94 10.61
CA PHE A 92 14.91 4.54 10.77
C PHE A 92 14.01 3.61 9.91
N ALA A 93 12.70 3.81 9.96
CA ALA A 93 11.76 3.03 9.16
C ALA A 93 12.06 3.18 7.65
N THR A 94 12.28 4.41 7.17
CA THR A 94 12.59 4.67 5.76
C THR A 94 13.87 3.95 5.32
N ILE A 95 14.94 4.00 6.11
CA ILE A 95 16.22 3.34 5.81
C ILE A 95 16.03 1.82 5.84
N PHE A 96 15.39 1.29 6.89
CA PHE A 96 15.19 -0.14 7.07
C PHE A 96 14.37 -0.77 5.94
N PHE A 97 13.20 -0.18 5.64
CA PHE A 97 12.34 -0.69 4.57
C PHE A 97 12.92 -0.42 3.17
N GLY A 98 13.67 0.68 2.98
CA GLY A 98 14.42 0.91 1.75
C GLY A 98 15.49 -0.15 1.51
N PHE A 99 16.21 -0.54 2.56
CA PHE A 99 17.20 -1.63 2.48
C PHE A 99 16.53 -2.98 2.21
N LEU A 100 15.42 -3.26 2.88
CA LEU A 100 14.66 -4.50 2.69
C LEU A 100 14.14 -4.61 1.25
N LEU A 101 13.63 -3.53 0.68
CA LEU A 101 13.19 -3.47 -0.71
C LEU A 101 14.35 -3.73 -1.68
N GLY A 102 15.50 -3.07 -1.48
CA GLY A 102 16.69 -3.29 -2.30
C GLY A 102 17.19 -4.74 -2.22
N PHE A 103 17.15 -5.34 -1.03
CA PHE A 103 17.53 -6.72 -0.81
C PHE A 103 16.57 -7.71 -1.49
N SER A 104 15.26 -7.44 -1.43
CA SER A 104 14.25 -8.22 -2.11
C SER A 104 14.40 -8.17 -3.63
N ASP A 105 14.61 -6.98 -4.21
CA ASP A 105 14.87 -6.82 -5.64
C ASP A 105 16.14 -7.58 -6.07
N TRP A 106 17.19 -7.50 -5.25
CA TRP A 106 18.42 -8.24 -5.50
C TRP A 106 18.21 -9.76 -5.51
N ILE A 107 17.48 -10.30 -4.52
CA ILE A 107 17.11 -11.71 -4.46
C ILE A 107 16.25 -12.10 -5.66
N HIS A 108 15.26 -11.30 -6.02
CA HIS A 108 14.36 -11.57 -7.14
C HIS A 108 15.12 -11.70 -8.47
N ARG A 109 16.11 -10.85 -8.70
CA ARG A 109 16.98 -10.94 -9.89
C ARG A 109 17.77 -12.25 -9.97
N PHE A 110 18.16 -12.83 -8.84
CA PHE A 110 18.88 -14.10 -8.81
C PHE A 110 17.96 -15.31 -8.88
N LEU A 111 16.78 -15.27 -8.27
CA LEU A 111 15.86 -16.42 -8.22
C LEU A 111 14.93 -16.52 -9.43
N GLY A 112 14.71 -15.44 -10.19
CA GLY A 112 13.99 -15.44 -11.47
C GLY A 112 12.56 -16.02 -11.44
N ARG A 113 11.95 -16.10 -10.27
CA ARG A 113 10.63 -16.71 -10.08
C ARG A 113 9.54 -15.63 -10.06
N SER A 114 8.88 -15.40 -11.19
CA SER A 114 7.59 -14.73 -11.24
C SER A 114 6.46 -15.75 -11.07
N ARG A 115 5.53 -15.53 -10.15
CA ARG A 115 4.31 -16.31 -10.02
C ARG A 115 3.19 -15.61 -10.77
N GLU A 116 2.57 -16.30 -11.72
CA GLU A 116 1.46 -15.77 -12.50
C GLU A 116 0.11 -15.82 -11.76
N PHE A 117 0.00 -16.63 -10.70
CA PHE A 117 -1.27 -16.85 -10.00
C PHE A 117 -1.19 -16.39 -8.54
N ILE A 118 -2.15 -15.57 -8.13
CA ILE A 118 -2.34 -15.12 -6.76
C ILE A 118 -3.02 -16.24 -5.97
N ARG A 119 -2.39 -16.67 -4.89
CA ARG A 119 -2.94 -17.64 -3.96
C ARG A 119 -3.63 -16.93 -2.79
N SER A 120 -4.64 -17.56 -2.18
CA SER A 120 -5.35 -16.97 -1.03
C SER A 120 -4.41 -16.64 0.15
N SER A 121 -3.33 -17.42 0.33
CA SER A 121 -2.28 -17.11 1.30
C SER A 121 -1.52 -15.83 0.99
N ASP A 122 -1.33 -15.50 -0.29
CA ASP A 122 -0.61 -14.29 -0.69
C ASP A 122 -1.42 -13.04 -0.36
N ILE A 123 -2.75 -13.13 -0.46
CA ILE A 123 -3.68 -12.04 -0.08
C ILE A 123 -3.54 -11.70 1.41
N LEU A 124 -3.51 -12.74 2.26
CA LEU A 124 -3.34 -12.57 3.71
C LEU A 124 -1.98 -11.99 4.05
N ILE A 125 -0.92 -12.52 3.44
CA ILE A 125 0.45 -12.05 3.66
C ILE A 125 0.57 -10.58 3.24
N VAL A 126 0.15 -10.22 2.03
CA VAL A 126 0.17 -8.85 1.55
C VAL A 126 -0.68 -7.93 2.43
N GLY A 127 -1.87 -8.37 2.86
CA GLY A 127 -2.74 -7.61 3.76
C GLY A 127 -2.10 -7.34 5.13
N LEU A 128 -1.40 -8.32 5.71
CA LEU A 128 -0.68 -8.17 6.97
C LEU A 128 0.54 -7.24 6.80
N PHE A 129 1.31 -7.40 5.72
CA PHE A 129 2.42 -6.51 5.43
C PHE A 129 1.96 -5.07 5.14
N GLN A 130 0.79 -4.88 4.53
CA GLN A 130 0.18 -3.56 4.39
C GLN A 130 -0.16 -2.91 5.74
N ALA A 131 -0.48 -3.69 6.78
CA ALA A 131 -0.69 -3.15 8.11
C ALA A 131 0.60 -2.55 8.70
N LEU A 132 1.78 -3.12 8.40
CA LEU A 132 3.07 -2.54 8.76
C LEU A 132 3.33 -1.20 8.05
N ALA A 133 2.71 -0.97 6.89
CA ALA A 133 2.79 0.29 6.17
C ALA A 133 2.06 1.47 6.84
N LEU A 134 1.37 1.24 7.96
CA LEU A 134 0.83 2.29 8.83
C LEU A 134 1.93 2.99 9.65
N ILE A 135 3.11 2.37 9.79
CA ILE A 135 4.25 3.00 10.44
C ILE A 135 4.73 4.15 9.55
N PRO A 136 4.80 5.40 10.06
CA PRO A 136 5.28 6.54 9.29
C PRO A 136 6.72 6.32 8.79
N GLY A 137 6.96 6.59 7.50
CA GLY A 137 8.27 6.36 6.88
C GLY A 137 8.38 5.06 6.07
N THR A 138 7.41 4.13 6.22
CA THR A 138 7.36 2.94 5.37
C THR A 138 6.63 3.25 4.06
N SER A 139 7.22 2.84 2.94
CA SER A 139 6.55 2.93 1.65
C SER A 139 5.54 1.81 1.51
N ARG A 140 4.24 2.13 1.39
CA ARG A 140 3.18 1.11 1.16
C ARG A 140 3.45 0.28 -0.09
N SER A 141 3.82 0.94 -1.19
CA SER A 141 4.18 0.26 -2.43
C SER A 141 5.44 -0.60 -2.25
N GLY A 142 6.43 -0.13 -1.50
CA GLY A 142 7.63 -0.88 -1.19
C GLY A 142 7.31 -2.20 -0.47
N ILE A 143 6.51 -2.17 0.58
CA ILE A 143 6.14 -3.36 1.36
C ILE A 143 5.32 -4.37 0.55
N THR A 144 4.48 -3.92 -0.38
CA THR A 144 3.64 -4.83 -1.18
C THR A 144 4.40 -5.47 -2.33
N ILE A 145 5.52 -4.88 -2.78
CA ILE A 145 6.35 -5.39 -3.86
C ILE A 145 7.46 -6.32 -3.32
N THR A 146 7.85 -6.15 -2.05
CA THR A 146 8.88 -6.95 -1.36
C THR A 146 8.37 -8.31 -0.95
#